data_03a934ec59edee22c7b65c76643ca1ea
#
_entry.id   03a934ec59edee22c7b65c76643ca1ea
#
_cell.length_a   1.000
_cell.length_b   1.000
_cell.length_c   1.000
_cell.angle_alpha   90.00
_cell.angle_beta   90.00
_cell.angle_gamma   90.00
#
_symmetry.space_group_name_H-M   'P 1'
#
loop_
_entity.id
_entity.type
_entity.pdbx_description
1 polymer ?
#
loop_
_entity_poly.entity_id
_entity_poly.type
_entity_poly.pdbx_seq_one_letter_code
_entity_poly.pdbx_strand_id
1 'polypeptide(L)'
;MCLMLDVYMASLADFDLLSFVGYDGGGGLELIFASSAVLGGVLFLLWFALMMIGGIAADLFDGIFGTDFDAMGADASFKALTFQGIMAFMMFFGLGGLYVLEGDSDQTSLAIVVGSVTGFASMYGTGKLFQLFVSLQSDGTIDMDDSIGSVGTIYLRIPEGGVGQIQVESGNAMRTYNAKSEDGQGMATGEFAEVI
;
A
#
# COMPACT_ATOMS: atom_id res chain seq x y z
N MET A 1 -1.73 -25.16 39.12
CA MET A 1 -2.00 -24.02 38.25
C MET A 1 -0.78 -23.06 38.16
N CYS A 2 0.01 -22.89 39.23
CA CYS A 2 1.27 -22.09 39.18
C CYS A 2 2.35 -22.73 38.30
N LEU A 3 2.57 -24.04 38.40
CA LEU A 3 3.63 -24.77 37.66
C LEU A 3 3.45 -24.72 36.12
N MET A 4 2.22 -24.65 35.61
CA MET A 4 1.96 -24.51 34.18
C MET A 4 2.26 -23.09 33.67
N LEU A 5 2.03 -22.07 34.49
CA LEU A 5 2.37 -20.69 34.12
C LEU A 5 3.89 -20.48 34.06
N ASP A 6 4.65 -21.08 34.98
CA ASP A 6 6.10 -20.99 34.99
C ASP A 6 6.74 -21.69 33.79
N VAL A 7 6.18 -22.82 33.35
CA VAL A 7 6.65 -23.53 32.14
C VAL A 7 6.30 -22.73 30.87
N TYR A 8 5.13 -22.08 30.82
CA TYR A 8 4.76 -21.22 29.69
C TYR A 8 5.61 -19.94 29.63
N MET A 9 5.89 -19.33 30.78
CA MET A 9 6.75 -18.16 30.88
C MET A 9 8.21 -18.47 30.53
N ALA A 10 8.72 -19.64 30.96
CA ALA A 10 10.03 -20.12 30.59
C ALA A 10 10.13 -20.42 29.07
N SER A 11 9.09 -21.02 28.49
CA SER A 11 9.01 -21.26 27.03
C SER A 11 8.95 -19.99 26.20
N LEU A 12 8.33 -18.93 26.72
CA LEU A 12 8.31 -17.62 26.06
C LEU A 12 9.63 -16.85 26.24
N ALA A 13 10.33 -17.09 27.33
CA ALA A 13 11.67 -16.48 27.57
C ALA A 13 12.76 -17.13 26.72
N ASP A 14 12.60 -18.41 26.33
CA ASP A 14 13.49 -19.13 25.41
C ASP A 14 13.15 -18.93 23.91
N PHE A 15 12.12 -18.13 23.58
CA PHE A 15 11.79 -17.82 22.20
C PHE A 15 12.81 -16.81 21.66
N ASP A 16 13.88 -17.33 21.10
CA ASP A 16 14.88 -16.51 20.40
C ASP A 16 14.49 -16.36 18.94
N LEU A 17 14.10 -15.13 18.57
CA LEU A 17 13.72 -14.79 17.19
C LEU A 17 14.87 -15.05 16.20
N LEU A 18 16.12 -15.02 16.67
CA LEU A 18 17.29 -15.28 15.83
C LEU A 18 17.41 -16.77 15.51
N SER A 19 17.15 -17.65 16.47
CA SER A 19 17.15 -19.10 16.24
C SER A 19 15.98 -19.54 15.34
N PHE A 20 14.84 -18.86 15.40
CA PHE A 20 13.72 -19.09 14.49
C PHE A 20 14.08 -18.83 13.02
N VAL A 21 14.99 -17.90 12.76
CA VAL A 21 15.46 -17.54 11.41
C VAL A 21 16.66 -18.39 10.98
N GLY A 22 17.12 -19.35 11.83
CA GLY A 22 18.22 -20.25 11.51
C GLY A 22 19.59 -19.76 12.01
N TYR A 23 19.63 -18.83 12.99
CA TYR A 23 20.88 -18.42 13.61
C TYR A 23 21.24 -19.31 14.80
N ASP A 24 22.28 -20.12 14.64
CA ASP A 24 22.77 -21.06 15.66
C ASP A 24 24.03 -20.57 16.40
N GLY A 25 24.29 -19.26 16.42
CA GLY A 25 25.45 -18.69 17.10
C GLY A 25 26.73 -18.66 16.27
N GLY A 26 26.60 -18.66 14.96
CA GLY A 26 27.70 -18.62 13.98
C GLY A 26 28.42 -17.29 13.89
N GLY A 27 29.11 -17.06 12.80
CA GLY A 27 29.94 -15.88 12.57
C GLY A 27 29.17 -14.55 12.54
N GLY A 28 29.94 -13.44 12.65
CA GLY A 28 29.35 -12.09 12.68
C GLY A 28 28.49 -11.74 11.45
N LEU A 29 28.75 -12.37 10.30
CA LEU A 29 27.92 -12.18 9.09
C LEU A 29 26.57 -12.89 9.18
N GLU A 30 26.50 -14.08 9.74
CA GLU A 30 25.24 -14.75 10.02
C GLU A 30 24.36 -13.91 10.95
N LEU A 31 24.97 -13.27 11.96
CA LEU A 31 24.25 -12.36 12.85
C LEU A 31 23.69 -11.15 12.09
N ILE A 32 24.43 -10.59 11.12
CA ILE A 32 23.96 -9.48 10.31
C ILE A 32 22.76 -9.90 9.43
N PHE A 33 22.84 -11.06 8.78
CA PHE A 33 21.75 -11.57 7.98
C PHE A 33 20.53 -11.94 8.83
N ALA A 34 20.73 -12.62 9.97
CA ALA A 34 19.66 -12.97 10.90
C ALA A 34 18.96 -11.72 11.47
N SER A 35 19.74 -10.74 11.93
CA SER A 35 19.17 -9.48 12.43
C SER A 35 18.42 -8.69 11.34
N SER A 36 18.94 -8.67 10.12
CA SER A 36 18.26 -8.05 8.98
C SER A 36 16.95 -8.75 8.64
N ALA A 37 16.93 -10.10 8.65
CA ALA A 37 15.73 -10.89 8.39
C ALA A 37 14.65 -10.66 9.47
N VAL A 38 15.04 -10.72 10.75
CA VAL A 38 14.12 -10.51 11.87
C VAL A 38 13.59 -9.07 11.89
N LEU A 39 14.47 -8.08 11.79
CA LEU A 39 14.06 -6.68 11.79
C LEU A 39 13.16 -6.35 10.61
N GLY A 40 13.56 -6.73 9.40
CA GLY A 40 12.77 -6.55 8.19
C GLY A 40 11.43 -7.27 8.27
N GLY A 41 11.41 -8.51 8.75
CA GLY A 41 10.20 -9.31 8.91
C GLY A 41 9.23 -8.74 9.94
N VAL A 42 9.70 -8.36 11.11
CA VAL A 42 8.87 -7.74 12.17
C VAL A 42 8.28 -6.42 11.69
N LEU A 43 9.10 -5.55 11.09
CA LEU A 43 8.64 -4.27 10.57
C LEU A 43 7.64 -4.47 9.42
N PHE A 44 7.89 -5.42 8.52
CA PHE A 44 6.98 -5.74 7.41
C PHE A 44 5.62 -6.24 7.92
N LEU A 45 5.61 -7.19 8.88
CA LEU A 45 4.38 -7.70 9.47
C LEU A 45 3.62 -6.63 10.26
N LEU A 46 4.32 -5.80 11.02
CA LEU A 46 3.71 -4.69 11.75
C LEU A 46 3.06 -3.70 10.78
N TRP A 47 3.78 -3.31 9.73
CA TRP A 47 3.24 -2.43 8.69
C TRP A 47 2.02 -3.04 8.00
N PHE A 48 2.10 -4.31 7.62
CA PHE A 48 1.00 -5.03 6.99
C PHE A 48 -0.23 -5.10 7.90
N ALA A 49 -0.04 -5.39 9.19
CA ALA A 49 -1.11 -5.40 10.17
C ALA A 49 -1.77 -4.03 10.33
N LEU A 50 -0.98 -2.96 10.41
CA LEU A 50 -1.49 -1.59 10.49
C LEU A 50 -2.29 -1.19 9.24
N MET A 51 -1.84 -1.62 8.05
CA MET A 51 -2.56 -1.39 6.80
C MET A 51 -3.92 -2.11 6.78
N MET A 52 -3.98 -3.34 7.33
CA MET A 52 -5.22 -4.12 7.43
C MET A 52 -6.25 -3.49 8.38
N ILE A 53 -5.83 -2.77 9.41
CA ILE A 53 -6.71 -2.15 10.43
C ILE A 53 -7.36 -0.84 9.94
N GLY A 54 -7.15 -0.42 8.71
CA GLY A 54 -7.90 0.69 8.11
C GLY A 54 -7.14 1.98 7.83
N GLY A 55 -5.93 1.87 7.33
CA GLY A 55 -5.20 3.04 6.82
C GLY A 55 -4.51 3.91 7.88
N ILE A 56 -4.59 3.55 9.16
CA ILE A 56 -3.91 4.24 10.28
C ILE A 56 -2.38 4.21 10.09
N ALA A 57 -1.88 3.31 9.24
CA ALA A 57 -0.46 3.17 8.96
C ALA A 57 0.18 4.46 8.41
N ALA A 58 -0.52 5.21 7.57
CA ALA A 58 0.01 6.45 7.00
C ALA A 58 0.18 7.53 8.08
N ASP A 59 -0.86 7.73 8.91
CA ASP A 59 -0.84 8.74 9.97
C ASP A 59 0.18 8.43 11.07
N LEU A 60 0.32 7.13 11.42
CA LEU A 60 1.33 6.69 12.38
C LEU A 60 2.74 6.83 11.83
N PHE A 61 2.92 6.58 10.55
CA PHE A 61 4.21 6.72 9.90
C PHE A 61 4.68 8.18 9.89
N ASP A 62 3.81 9.10 9.50
CA ASP A 62 4.08 10.55 9.54
C ASP A 62 4.35 11.02 10.98
N GLY A 63 3.65 10.45 11.97
CA GLY A 63 3.84 10.78 13.38
C GLY A 63 5.14 10.24 14.00
N ILE A 64 5.59 9.03 13.61
CA ILE A 64 6.76 8.36 14.19
C ILE A 64 8.05 8.83 13.52
N PHE A 65 8.05 8.96 12.21
CA PHE A 65 9.24 9.30 11.44
C PHE A 65 9.42 10.79 11.20
N GLY A 66 8.39 11.64 11.51
CA GLY A 66 8.49 13.11 11.49
C GLY A 66 9.07 13.67 10.21
N THR A 67 9.05 12.89 9.15
CA THR A 67 9.69 13.24 7.91
C THR A 67 8.74 14.08 7.10
N ASP A 68 9.07 15.35 6.97
CA ASP A 68 8.56 16.23 5.93
C ASP A 68 8.93 15.66 4.53
N PHE A 69 8.50 14.43 4.26
CA PHE A 69 8.56 13.84 2.91
C PHE A 69 7.71 14.64 1.92
N ASP A 70 6.89 15.57 2.40
CA ASP A 70 6.21 16.58 1.60
C ASP A 70 7.17 17.43 0.76
N ALA A 71 8.41 17.57 1.20
CA ALA A 71 9.45 18.30 0.44
C ALA A 71 9.81 17.63 -0.90
N MET A 72 9.48 16.35 -1.12
CA MET A 72 9.75 15.64 -2.37
C MET A 72 8.54 15.54 -3.32
N GLY A 73 7.37 16.07 -2.96
CA GLY A 73 6.20 16.09 -3.84
C GLY A 73 5.67 14.71 -4.26
N ALA A 74 6.08 13.65 -3.56
CA ALA A 74 5.62 12.30 -3.84
C ALA A 74 4.31 12.00 -3.12
N ASP A 75 3.35 11.41 -3.83
CA ASP A 75 2.09 10.97 -3.25
C ASP A 75 2.28 10.00 -2.08
N ALA A 76 1.39 10.05 -1.07
CA ALA A 76 1.43 9.19 0.11
C ALA A 76 1.52 7.69 -0.24
N SER A 77 0.86 7.29 -1.34
CA SER A 77 0.91 5.92 -1.87
C SER A 77 2.32 5.51 -2.31
N PHE A 78 3.08 6.42 -2.92
CA PHE A 78 4.45 6.16 -3.35
C PHE A 78 5.41 6.03 -2.17
N LYS A 79 5.21 6.83 -1.12
CA LYS A 79 5.99 6.77 0.12
C LYS A 79 5.79 5.42 0.82
N ALA A 80 4.52 5.02 0.99
CA ALA A 80 4.16 3.74 1.59
C ALA A 80 4.77 2.55 0.83
N LEU A 81 4.73 2.58 -0.50
CA LEU A 81 5.31 1.56 -1.37
C LEU A 81 6.82 1.45 -1.21
N THR A 82 7.53 2.59 -1.16
CA THR A 82 9.00 2.62 -1.02
C THR A 82 9.42 2.03 0.33
N PHE A 83 8.73 2.40 1.40
CA PHE A 83 9.01 1.91 2.75
C PHE A 83 8.76 0.40 2.87
N GLN A 84 7.63 -0.08 2.38
CA GLN A 84 7.28 -1.50 2.33
C GLN A 84 8.29 -2.29 1.49
N GLY A 85 8.76 -1.72 0.38
CA GLY A 85 9.79 -2.33 -0.46
C GLY A 85 11.13 -2.47 0.28
N ILE A 86 11.54 -1.48 1.06
CA ILE A 86 12.78 -1.53 1.87
C ILE A 86 12.67 -2.61 2.95
N MET A 87 11.53 -2.73 3.64
CA MET A 87 11.31 -3.78 4.64
C MET A 87 11.35 -5.17 4.02
N ALA A 88 10.70 -5.35 2.87
CA ALA A 88 10.73 -6.59 2.11
C ALA A 88 12.16 -6.92 1.67
N PHE A 89 12.92 -5.92 1.17
CA PHE A 89 14.33 -6.09 0.84
C PHE A 89 15.14 -6.59 2.04
N MET A 90 15.03 -5.93 3.21
CA MET A 90 15.77 -6.32 4.41
C MET A 90 15.46 -7.75 4.85
N MET A 91 14.17 -8.13 4.83
CA MET A 91 13.73 -9.47 5.20
C MET A 91 14.33 -10.52 4.25
N PHE A 92 14.17 -10.36 2.94
CA PHE A 92 14.62 -11.35 1.95
C PHE A 92 16.13 -11.33 1.74
N PHE A 93 16.80 -10.19 1.94
CA PHE A 93 18.26 -10.09 1.98
C PHE A 93 18.82 -10.96 3.10
N GLY A 94 18.24 -10.85 4.31
CA GLY A 94 18.64 -11.64 5.45
C GLY A 94 18.41 -13.13 5.24
N LEU A 95 17.19 -13.52 4.82
CA LEU A 95 16.84 -14.92 4.57
C LEU A 95 17.69 -15.54 3.45
N GLY A 96 17.89 -14.81 2.35
CA GLY A 96 18.71 -15.30 1.23
C GLY A 96 20.18 -15.47 1.60
N GLY A 97 20.73 -14.56 2.41
CA GLY A 97 22.09 -14.67 2.92
C GLY A 97 22.27 -15.85 3.88
N LEU A 98 21.34 -16.03 4.83
CA LEU A 98 21.34 -17.16 5.76
C LEU A 98 21.25 -18.50 5.05
N TYR A 99 20.38 -18.62 4.08
CA TYR A 99 20.19 -19.86 3.31
C TYR A 99 21.49 -20.34 2.66
N VAL A 100 22.33 -19.42 2.17
CA VAL A 100 23.62 -19.76 1.57
C VAL A 100 24.62 -20.17 2.64
N LEU A 101 24.68 -19.46 3.77
CA LEU A 101 25.63 -19.74 4.86
C LEU A 101 25.31 -21.05 5.60
N GLU A 102 24.03 -21.45 5.67
CA GLU A 102 23.60 -22.75 6.21
C GLU A 102 24.17 -23.92 5.36
N GLY A 103 24.28 -23.72 4.03
CA GLY A 103 24.85 -24.71 3.13
C GLY A 103 26.38 -24.81 3.23
N ASP A 104 27.07 -23.68 3.35
CA ASP A 104 28.55 -23.59 3.41
C ASP A 104 28.98 -22.23 3.99
N SER A 105 29.44 -22.24 5.23
CA SER A 105 29.79 -21.03 5.97
C SER A 105 30.98 -20.23 5.38
N ASP A 106 31.79 -20.84 4.51
CA ASP A 106 32.94 -20.19 3.88
C ASP A 106 32.55 -19.35 2.65
N GLN A 107 31.32 -19.46 2.14
CA GLN A 107 30.86 -18.76 0.94
C GLN A 107 30.26 -17.36 1.23
N THR A 108 30.92 -16.59 2.03
CA THR A 108 30.50 -15.22 2.40
C THR A 108 30.14 -14.33 1.21
N SER A 109 30.96 -14.32 0.17
CA SER A 109 30.72 -13.48 -1.00
C SER A 109 29.46 -13.90 -1.78
N LEU A 110 29.21 -15.20 -1.85
CA LEU A 110 28.03 -15.76 -2.50
C LEU A 110 26.77 -15.44 -1.68
N ALA A 111 26.84 -15.50 -0.35
CA ALA A 111 25.75 -15.14 0.54
C ALA A 111 25.32 -13.67 0.36
N ILE A 112 26.26 -12.74 0.22
CA ILE A 112 25.97 -11.33 -0.03
C ILE A 112 25.31 -11.14 -1.41
N VAL A 113 25.81 -11.81 -2.44
CA VAL A 113 25.26 -11.70 -3.79
C VAL A 113 23.84 -12.27 -3.84
N VAL A 114 23.65 -13.49 -3.33
CA VAL A 114 22.30 -14.13 -3.32
C VAL A 114 21.33 -13.34 -2.46
N GLY A 115 21.74 -12.90 -1.26
CA GLY A 115 20.93 -12.04 -0.41
C GLY A 115 20.52 -10.75 -1.13
N SER A 116 21.45 -10.08 -1.82
CA SER A 116 21.15 -8.87 -2.58
C SER A 116 20.16 -9.14 -3.73
N VAL A 117 20.38 -10.20 -4.48
CA VAL A 117 19.49 -10.57 -5.61
C VAL A 117 18.08 -10.89 -5.10
N THR A 118 17.96 -11.68 -4.04
CA THR A 118 16.65 -12.02 -3.45
C THR A 118 15.96 -10.79 -2.84
N GLY A 119 16.72 -9.91 -2.18
CA GLY A 119 16.22 -8.65 -1.64
C GLY A 119 15.68 -7.71 -2.74
N PHE A 120 16.45 -7.48 -3.81
CA PHE A 120 15.97 -6.66 -4.94
C PHE A 120 14.80 -7.29 -5.68
N ALA A 121 14.80 -8.61 -5.86
CA ALA A 121 13.68 -9.32 -6.46
C ALA A 121 12.40 -9.17 -5.64
N SER A 122 12.48 -9.25 -4.32
CA SER A 122 11.34 -9.05 -3.43
C SER A 122 10.83 -7.60 -3.45
N MET A 123 11.72 -6.62 -3.44
CA MET A 123 11.34 -5.21 -3.57
C MET A 123 10.60 -4.95 -4.88
N TYR A 124 11.12 -5.46 -6.00
CA TYR A 124 10.47 -5.35 -7.30
C TYR A 124 9.11 -6.08 -7.34
N GLY A 125 9.06 -7.30 -6.78
CA GLY A 125 7.83 -8.09 -6.68
C GLY A 125 6.75 -7.39 -5.85
N THR A 126 7.13 -6.82 -4.70
CA THR A 126 6.22 -6.03 -3.85
C THR A 126 5.67 -4.83 -4.60
N GLY A 127 6.51 -4.11 -5.36
CA GLY A 127 6.07 -3.00 -6.18
C GLY A 127 5.09 -3.42 -7.28
N LYS A 128 5.33 -4.54 -7.93
CA LYS A 128 4.41 -5.09 -8.96
C LYS A 128 3.09 -5.56 -8.38
N LEU A 129 3.11 -6.22 -7.22
CA LEU A 129 1.89 -6.61 -6.51
C LEU A 129 1.06 -5.39 -6.14
N PHE A 130 1.68 -4.34 -5.62
CA PHE A 130 0.97 -3.12 -5.28
C PHE A 130 0.33 -2.45 -6.51
N GLN A 131 1.05 -2.37 -7.64
CA GLN A 131 0.49 -1.87 -8.89
C GLN A 131 -0.72 -2.69 -9.35
N LEU A 132 -0.67 -4.01 -9.18
CA LEU A 132 -1.79 -4.89 -9.49
C LEU A 132 -3.00 -4.59 -8.59
N PHE A 133 -2.80 -4.42 -7.28
CA PHE A 133 -3.87 -4.06 -6.36
C PHE A 133 -4.49 -2.71 -6.68
N VAL A 134 -3.68 -1.69 -6.98
CA VAL A 134 -4.17 -0.36 -7.39
C VAL A 134 -4.96 -0.44 -8.69
N SER A 135 -4.51 -1.23 -9.66
CA SER A 135 -5.23 -1.40 -10.94
C SER A 135 -6.57 -2.14 -10.81
N LEU A 136 -6.72 -2.94 -9.74
CA LEU A 136 -7.99 -3.60 -9.41
C LEU A 136 -8.95 -2.72 -8.61
N GLN A 137 -8.43 -1.67 -7.98
CA GLN A 137 -9.25 -0.63 -7.38
C GLN A 137 -9.82 0.20 -8.54
N SER A 138 -11.09 -0.01 -8.85
CA SER A 138 -11.81 0.84 -9.79
C SER A 138 -11.82 2.25 -9.22
N ASP A 139 -11.01 3.13 -9.77
CA ASP A 139 -11.07 4.54 -9.43
C ASP A 139 -12.47 5.03 -9.80
N GLY A 140 -13.29 5.30 -8.78
CA GLY A 140 -14.57 5.97 -8.96
C GLY A 140 -14.40 7.43 -9.40
N THR A 141 -13.18 7.81 -9.78
CA THR A 141 -12.86 9.12 -10.35
C THR A 141 -13.57 9.24 -11.69
N ILE A 142 -14.58 10.05 -11.69
CA ILE A 142 -15.41 10.33 -12.85
C ILE A 142 -14.63 11.36 -13.66
N ASP A 143 -14.20 10.98 -14.83
CA ASP A 143 -13.75 11.95 -15.80
C ASP A 143 -15.00 12.71 -16.27
N MET A 144 -15.11 13.99 -15.90
CA MET A 144 -16.24 14.82 -16.33
C MET A 144 -16.24 14.97 -17.86
N ASP A 145 -15.09 14.83 -18.48
CA ASP A 145 -14.92 14.88 -19.92
C ASP A 145 -15.68 13.74 -20.65
N ASP A 146 -15.86 12.59 -20.01
CA ASP A 146 -16.68 11.48 -20.56
C ASP A 146 -18.18 11.81 -20.64
N SER A 147 -18.62 12.85 -19.94
CA SER A 147 -20.02 13.28 -19.95
C SER A 147 -20.32 14.34 -21.03
N ILE A 148 -19.29 14.91 -21.65
CA ILE A 148 -19.45 15.92 -22.71
C ILE A 148 -20.01 15.25 -23.98
N GLY A 149 -21.04 15.85 -24.57
CA GLY A 149 -21.76 15.30 -25.72
C GLY A 149 -22.82 14.24 -25.36
N SER A 150 -22.98 13.92 -24.08
CA SER A 150 -24.04 13.00 -23.64
C SER A 150 -25.36 13.72 -23.45
N VAL A 151 -26.46 13.05 -23.78
CA VAL A 151 -27.80 13.57 -23.52
C VAL A 151 -28.27 13.07 -22.16
N GLY A 152 -28.67 14.00 -21.31
CA GLY A 152 -29.19 13.73 -19.98
C GLY A 152 -30.59 14.25 -19.78
N THR A 153 -31.20 13.88 -18.66
CA THR A 153 -32.53 14.37 -18.25
C THR A 153 -32.37 15.30 -17.06
N ILE A 154 -33.08 16.43 -17.09
CA ILE A 154 -33.09 17.39 -15.97
C ILE A 154 -33.77 16.73 -14.76
N TYR A 155 -33.01 16.45 -13.74
CA TYR A 155 -33.48 15.87 -12.48
C TYR A 155 -34.08 16.93 -11.55
N LEU A 156 -33.37 18.04 -11.39
CA LEU A 156 -33.83 19.19 -10.62
C LEU A 156 -33.88 20.41 -11.55
N ARG A 157 -35.04 21.07 -11.60
CA ARG A 157 -35.29 22.25 -12.39
C ARG A 157 -34.11 23.24 -12.35
N ILE A 158 -33.69 23.70 -13.51
CA ILE A 158 -32.70 24.79 -13.65
C ILE A 158 -33.50 26.12 -13.76
N PRO A 159 -33.40 27.01 -12.78
CA PRO A 159 -34.03 28.32 -12.88
C PRO A 159 -33.26 29.21 -13.86
N GLU A 160 -33.91 30.28 -14.38
CA GLU A 160 -33.23 31.24 -15.27
C GLU A 160 -32.00 31.82 -14.63
N GLY A 161 -30.82 31.58 -15.26
CA GLY A 161 -29.50 32.03 -14.75
C GLY A 161 -29.00 31.28 -13.50
N GLY A 162 -29.75 30.28 -12.98
CA GLY A 162 -29.41 29.50 -11.80
C GLY A 162 -28.76 28.16 -12.10
N VAL A 163 -28.58 27.37 -11.06
CA VAL A 163 -28.02 26.01 -11.10
C VAL A 163 -29.10 25.02 -10.73
N GLY A 164 -29.22 23.95 -11.51
CA GLY A 164 -30.04 22.79 -11.21
C GLY A 164 -29.22 21.51 -11.29
N GLN A 165 -29.87 20.37 -11.54
CA GLN A 165 -29.20 19.07 -11.65
C GLN A 165 -29.69 18.33 -12.90
N ILE A 166 -28.70 17.78 -13.62
CA ILE A 166 -28.92 16.91 -14.76
C ILE A 166 -28.47 15.48 -14.43
N GLN A 167 -29.24 14.51 -14.86
CA GLN A 167 -28.89 13.11 -14.77
C GLN A 167 -28.46 12.60 -16.13
N VAL A 168 -27.22 12.12 -16.20
CA VAL A 168 -26.55 11.67 -17.42
C VAL A 168 -26.08 10.24 -17.24
N GLU A 169 -26.14 9.44 -18.28
CA GLU A 169 -25.50 8.12 -18.30
C GLU A 169 -24.02 8.31 -18.69
N SER A 170 -23.12 8.06 -17.73
CA SER A 170 -21.68 8.13 -17.93
C SER A 170 -21.05 6.84 -17.42
N GLY A 171 -20.24 6.17 -18.28
CA GLY A 171 -19.52 4.97 -17.90
C GLY A 171 -20.41 3.80 -17.46
N ASN A 172 -21.58 3.60 -18.06
CA ASN A 172 -22.54 2.54 -17.74
C ASN A 172 -23.27 2.71 -16.38
N ALA A 173 -23.25 3.91 -15.81
CA ALA A 173 -23.98 4.27 -14.59
C ALA A 173 -24.71 5.61 -14.76
N MET A 174 -25.93 5.69 -14.18
CA MET A 174 -26.70 6.95 -14.13
C MET A 174 -26.10 7.84 -13.03
N ARG A 175 -25.70 9.05 -13.40
CA ARG A 175 -25.07 9.99 -12.48
C ARG A 175 -25.75 11.35 -12.54
N THR A 176 -25.74 12.07 -11.43
CA THR A 176 -26.35 13.38 -11.30
C THR A 176 -25.26 14.43 -11.12
N TYR A 177 -25.23 15.42 -11.99
CA TYR A 177 -24.29 16.54 -11.98
C TYR A 177 -25.02 17.86 -11.78
N ASN A 178 -24.34 18.81 -11.17
CA ASN A 178 -24.82 20.19 -11.16
C ASN A 178 -24.66 20.80 -12.55
N ALA A 179 -25.74 21.35 -13.09
CA ALA A 179 -25.76 21.93 -14.43
C ALA A 179 -26.35 23.34 -14.43
N LYS A 180 -25.87 24.13 -15.36
CA LYS A 180 -26.38 25.48 -15.66
C LYS A 180 -26.67 25.55 -17.14
N SER A 181 -27.79 26.21 -17.52
CA SER A 181 -28.11 26.46 -18.92
C SER A 181 -27.11 27.48 -19.50
N GLU A 182 -26.56 27.19 -20.69
CA GLU A 182 -25.70 28.10 -21.42
C GLU A 182 -26.47 29.35 -21.88
N ASP A 183 -27.66 29.16 -22.38
CA ASP A 183 -28.54 30.23 -22.87
C ASP A 183 -29.18 31.05 -21.74
N GLY A 184 -28.95 30.67 -20.46
CA GLY A 184 -29.56 31.29 -19.28
C GLY A 184 -31.06 31.06 -19.16
N GLN A 185 -31.69 30.28 -20.05
CA GLN A 185 -33.08 29.93 -19.98
C GLN A 185 -33.36 28.90 -18.91
N GLY A 186 -34.51 28.99 -18.25
CA GLY A 186 -34.94 27.99 -17.28
C GLY A 186 -35.34 26.69 -17.96
N MET A 187 -34.94 25.52 -17.43
CA MET A 187 -35.32 24.19 -17.91
C MET A 187 -36.15 23.48 -16.86
N ALA A 188 -37.23 22.82 -17.29
CA ALA A 188 -38.11 22.10 -16.40
C ALA A 188 -37.57 20.69 -16.09
N THR A 189 -37.99 20.13 -14.94
CA THR A 189 -37.70 18.74 -14.60
C THR A 189 -38.28 17.79 -15.62
N GLY A 190 -37.48 16.84 -16.10
CA GLY A 190 -37.89 15.86 -17.12
C GLY A 190 -37.56 16.25 -18.56
N GLU A 191 -37.05 17.45 -18.81
CA GLU A 191 -36.54 17.86 -20.12
C GLU A 191 -35.21 17.20 -20.42
N PHE A 192 -34.93 16.96 -21.69
CA PHE A 192 -33.65 16.45 -22.17
C PHE A 192 -32.72 17.60 -22.51
N ALA A 193 -31.47 17.47 -22.12
CA ALA A 193 -30.41 18.43 -22.42
C ALA A 193 -29.12 17.71 -22.79
N GLU A 194 -28.37 18.30 -23.70
CA GLU A 194 -27.01 17.84 -24.05
C GLU A 194 -26.00 18.58 -23.21
N VAL A 195 -25.01 17.83 -22.72
CA VAL A 195 -23.88 18.36 -21.94
C VAL A 195 -22.80 18.82 -22.90
N ILE A 196 -22.40 20.08 -22.79
CA ILE A 196 -21.42 20.73 -23.66
C ILE A 196 -20.14 21.12 -22.90
#